data_2aa8edc852f0537505c582b277a5d327
#
_entry.id   2aa8edc852f0537505c582b277a5d327
#
_cell.length_a   1.000
_cell.length_b   1.000
_cell.length_c   1.000
_cell.angle_alpha   90.00
_cell.angle_beta   90.00
_cell.angle_gamma   90.00
#
_symmetry.space_group_name_H-M   'P 1'
#
loop_
_entity.id
_entity.type
_entity.pdbx_description
1 polymer ?
#
loop_
_entity_poly.entity_id
_entity_poly.type
_entity_poly.pdbx_seq_one_letter_code
_entity_poly.pdbx_strand_id
1 'polypeptide(L)'
;MSEKPFKIFVVEDSEWYNRLLVHTLSLNPDFEIRSFFNGKDFLNNLFESPDIVTLDYSLPDFTGLEILKRLREENSDAQVILISEQEDIDTVVTLLKMGAYDYISKSDDIKDRLTNTVKNIRNGIGLKREISTLRREVQKKYSFRETILGESPAIKAVYDLIDKALSTNITVIISGETGTGKELVAKAIHYNSKRKDKPFVTVNVAAIPSELIESELFGHEKGAFTGAAYRRIGRFEEADGGTLFLDEIGEMELNLQAKLLRVLQEKEIVRIGSNKPVKTDCRIVVATNKNLKEEVKRKLPGRSLLQVVGFTHRAASITGTSK
;
A
#
# COMPACT_ATOMS: atom_id res chain seq x y z
N MET A 1 -24.05 -13.40 0.90
CA MET A 1 -24.31 -11.94 0.87
C MET A 1 -24.46 -11.58 -0.59
N SER A 2 -25.62 -11.04 -1.01
CA SER A 2 -25.83 -10.60 -2.40
C SER A 2 -24.79 -9.50 -2.70
N GLU A 3 -23.92 -9.75 -3.68
CA GLU A 3 -22.99 -8.72 -4.15
C GLU A 3 -23.82 -7.55 -4.66
N LYS A 4 -23.44 -6.33 -4.30
CA LYS A 4 -24.05 -5.11 -4.78
C LYS A 4 -23.93 -5.11 -6.32
N PRO A 5 -25.02 -4.91 -7.08
CA PRO A 5 -24.96 -4.93 -8.52
C PRO A 5 -23.96 -3.88 -9.03
N PHE A 6 -23.30 -4.22 -10.15
CA PHE A 6 -22.29 -3.36 -10.75
C PHE A 6 -22.99 -2.28 -11.59
N LYS A 7 -22.90 -1.01 -11.18
CA LYS A 7 -23.66 0.09 -11.80
C LYS A 7 -22.91 0.70 -12.98
N ILE A 8 -23.58 0.76 -14.12
CA ILE A 8 -23.03 1.37 -15.34
C ILE A 8 -24.00 2.46 -15.81
N PHE A 9 -23.49 3.67 -15.99
CA PHE A 9 -24.24 4.77 -16.56
C PHE A 9 -23.81 4.98 -18.02
N VAL A 10 -24.79 5.05 -18.92
CA VAL A 10 -24.60 5.30 -20.34
C VAL A 10 -25.09 6.71 -20.62
N VAL A 11 -24.18 7.58 -21.09
CA VAL A 11 -24.47 8.98 -21.43
C VAL A 11 -24.22 9.17 -22.92
N GLU A 12 -25.27 9.19 -23.70
CA GLU A 12 -25.26 9.22 -25.16
C GLU A 12 -26.55 9.86 -25.67
N ASP A 13 -26.45 10.90 -26.45
CA ASP A 13 -27.61 11.66 -26.96
C ASP A 13 -28.31 10.98 -28.15
N SER A 14 -27.59 10.22 -28.97
CA SER A 14 -28.17 9.43 -30.04
C SER A 14 -29.00 8.28 -29.51
N GLU A 15 -30.30 8.31 -29.72
CA GLU A 15 -31.21 7.26 -29.24
C GLU A 15 -30.81 5.85 -29.74
N TRP A 16 -30.39 5.76 -31.00
CA TRP A 16 -29.95 4.49 -31.59
C TRP A 16 -28.70 3.97 -30.92
N TYR A 17 -27.68 4.83 -30.72
CA TYR A 17 -26.41 4.45 -30.10
C TYR A 17 -26.59 4.13 -28.62
N ASN A 18 -27.40 4.93 -27.91
CA ASN A 18 -27.75 4.68 -26.52
C ASN A 18 -28.36 3.28 -26.35
N ARG A 19 -29.36 2.93 -27.19
CA ARG A 19 -29.99 1.61 -27.19
C ARG A 19 -28.96 0.49 -27.49
N LEU A 20 -28.04 0.70 -28.44
CA LEU A 20 -27.00 -0.24 -28.80
C LEU A 20 -26.07 -0.53 -27.59
N LEU A 21 -25.59 0.52 -26.92
CA LEU A 21 -24.70 0.40 -25.75
C LEU A 21 -25.43 -0.28 -24.58
N VAL A 22 -26.63 0.18 -24.26
CA VAL A 22 -27.47 -0.43 -23.21
C VAL A 22 -27.72 -1.92 -23.50
N HIS A 23 -28.13 -2.25 -24.74
CA HIS A 23 -28.36 -3.65 -25.13
C HIS A 23 -27.09 -4.50 -24.96
N THR A 24 -25.95 -4.01 -25.47
CA THR A 24 -24.66 -4.72 -25.37
C THR A 24 -24.28 -5.01 -23.92
N LEU A 25 -24.45 -4.04 -23.03
CA LEU A 25 -24.11 -4.19 -21.62
C LEU A 25 -25.13 -5.05 -20.85
N SER A 26 -26.42 -4.99 -21.23
CA SER A 26 -27.51 -5.77 -20.61
C SER A 26 -27.42 -7.27 -20.86
N LEU A 27 -26.54 -7.72 -21.77
CA LEU A 27 -26.27 -9.15 -21.95
C LEU A 27 -25.66 -9.79 -20.70
N ASN A 28 -25.09 -8.99 -19.81
CA ASN A 28 -24.61 -9.46 -18.51
C ASN A 28 -25.62 -9.12 -17.40
N PRO A 29 -26.26 -10.13 -16.76
CA PRO A 29 -27.31 -9.91 -15.76
C PRO A 29 -26.81 -9.27 -14.45
N ASP A 30 -25.48 -9.25 -14.20
CA ASP A 30 -24.87 -8.64 -13.02
C ASP A 30 -24.78 -7.10 -13.11
N PHE A 31 -25.14 -6.51 -14.24
CA PHE A 31 -25.05 -5.07 -14.46
C PHE A 31 -26.38 -4.38 -14.23
N GLU A 32 -26.36 -3.33 -13.43
CA GLU A 32 -27.45 -2.36 -13.30
C GLU A 32 -27.14 -1.17 -14.20
N ILE A 33 -27.92 -1.02 -15.28
CA ILE A 33 -27.63 -0.02 -16.32
C ILE A 33 -28.68 1.10 -16.24
N ARG A 34 -28.20 2.34 -16.23
CA ARG A 34 -29.02 3.54 -16.44
C ARG A 34 -28.50 4.33 -17.62
N SER A 35 -29.41 4.90 -18.41
CA SER A 35 -29.06 5.72 -19.57
C SER A 35 -29.53 7.14 -19.42
N PHE A 36 -28.76 8.06 -19.99
CA PHE A 36 -29.02 9.49 -20.01
C PHE A 36 -28.74 10.01 -21.41
N PHE A 37 -29.55 11.00 -21.87
CA PHE A 37 -29.43 11.57 -23.19
C PHE A 37 -28.76 12.96 -23.21
N ASN A 38 -28.37 13.45 -22.04
CA ASN A 38 -27.67 14.72 -21.87
C ASN A 38 -26.82 14.71 -20.60
N GLY A 39 -25.82 15.60 -20.54
CA GLY A 39 -24.89 15.70 -19.43
C GLY A 39 -25.53 16.22 -18.14
N LYS A 40 -26.52 17.11 -18.23
CA LYS A 40 -27.21 17.68 -17.06
C LYS A 40 -27.96 16.62 -16.26
N ASP A 41 -28.74 15.79 -16.94
CA ASP A 41 -29.49 14.72 -16.28
C ASP A 41 -28.55 13.67 -15.68
N PHE A 42 -27.45 13.34 -16.37
CA PHE A 42 -26.42 12.48 -15.83
C PHE A 42 -25.82 13.06 -14.55
N LEU A 43 -25.35 14.32 -14.56
CA LEU A 43 -24.73 14.97 -13.41
C LEU A 43 -25.67 15.04 -12.21
N ASN A 44 -26.97 15.32 -12.43
CA ASN A 44 -27.98 15.33 -11.38
C ASN A 44 -28.19 13.97 -10.71
N ASN A 45 -27.80 12.88 -11.35
CA ASN A 45 -27.92 11.52 -10.81
C ASN A 45 -26.57 10.91 -10.36
N LEU A 46 -25.49 11.69 -10.31
CA LEU A 46 -24.16 11.21 -9.93
C LEU A 46 -24.09 10.72 -8.48
N PHE A 47 -24.98 11.19 -7.61
CA PHE A 47 -25.11 10.73 -6.21
C PHE A 47 -25.33 9.22 -6.06
N GLU A 48 -25.79 8.53 -7.12
CA GLU A 48 -25.96 7.08 -7.13
C GLU A 48 -24.64 6.31 -7.24
N SER A 49 -23.53 7.02 -7.46
CA SER A 49 -22.17 6.49 -7.47
C SER A 49 -22.00 5.29 -8.43
N PRO A 50 -22.04 5.50 -9.75
CA PRO A 50 -21.79 4.45 -10.75
C PRO A 50 -20.35 3.93 -10.65
N ASP A 51 -20.16 2.65 -10.95
CA ASP A 51 -18.82 2.04 -11.06
C ASP A 51 -18.17 2.39 -12.41
N ILE A 52 -18.96 2.45 -13.49
CA ILE A 52 -18.53 2.84 -14.84
C ILE A 52 -19.49 3.89 -15.41
N VAL A 53 -18.91 4.80 -16.17
CA VAL A 53 -19.65 5.74 -17.03
C VAL A 53 -19.14 5.57 -18.45
N THR A 54 -20.02 5.21 -19.39
CA THR A 54 -19.74 5.39 -20.82
C THR A 54 -20.26 6.77 -21.21
N LEU A 55 -19.41 7.58 -21.81
CA LEU A 55 -19.67 8.99 -22.03
C LEU A 55 -19.39 9.37 -23.48
N ASP A 56 -20.42 9.84 -24.18
CA ASP A 56 -20.19 10.47 -25.48
C ASP A 56 -19.41 11.77 -25.32
N TYR A 57 -18.49 11.98 -26.24
CA TYR A 57 -17.68 13.19 -26.27
C TYR A 57 -18.53 14.43 -26.63
N SER A 58 -19.53 14.29 -27.51
CA SER A 58 -20.31 15.37 -28.06
C SER A 58 -21.78 15.30 -27.60
N LEU A 59 -22.07 15.83 -26.42
CA LEU A 59 -23.43 15.93 -25.91
C LEU A 59 -24.04 17.31 -26.23
N PRO A 60 -25.38 17.46 -26.25
CA PRO A 60 -26.03 18.69 -26.62
C PRO A 60 -25.78 19.86 -25.66
N ASP A 61 -25.44 19.59 -24.40
CA ASP A 61 -25.31 20.56 -23.31
C ASP A 61 -23.88 20.67 -22.75
N PHE A 62 -23.08 19.63 -22.85
CA PHE A 62 -21.69 19.57 -22.38
C PHE A 62 -20.82 18.77 -23.33
N THR A 63 -19.52 19.06 -23.35
CA THR A 63 -18.53 18.17 -23.95
C THR A 63 -18.15 17.06 -22.95
N GLY A 64 -17.73 15.89 -23.46
CA GLY A 64 -17.23 14.80 -22.62
C GLY A 64 -16.04 15.22 -21.76
N LEU A 65 -15.22 16.17 -22.24
CA LEU A 65 -14.13 16.76 -21.50
C LEU A 65 -14.60 17.54 -20.26
N GLU A 66 -15.63 18.37 -20.40
CA GLU A 66 -16.20 19.15 -19.29
C GLU A 66 -16.82 18.26 -18.22
N ILE A 67 -17.53 17.20 -18.65
CA ILE A 67 -18.09 16.22 -17.73
C ILE A 67 -17.00 15.45 -17.01
N LEU A 68 -15.98 14.97 -17.72
CA LEU A 68 -14.85 14.25 -17.11
C LEU A 68 -14.15 15.12 -16.06
N LYS A 69 -13.94 16.41 -16.35
CA LYS A 69 -13.34 17.36 -15.40
C LYS A 69 -14.19 17.48 -14.12
N ARG A 70 -15.50 17.67 -14.24
CA ARG A 70 -16.42 17.75 -13.09
C ARG A 70 -16.41 16.47 -12.26
N LEU A 71 -16.42 15.30 -12.91
CA LEU A 71 -16.32 14.00 -12.22
C LEU A 71 -15.06 13.90 -11.36
N ARG A 72 -13.93 14.42 -11.84
CA ARG A 72 -12.65 14.39 -11.09
C ARG A 72 -12.61 15.46 -10.00
N GLU A 73 -13.20 16.62 -10.21
CA GLU A 73 -13.36 17.68 -9.18
C GLU A 73 -14.23 17.19 -8.00
N GLU A 74 -15.26 16.40 -8.27
CA GLU A 74 -16.13 15.80 -7.25
C GLU A 74 -15.53 14.52 -6.61
N ASN A 75 -14.28 14.17 -6.92
CA ASN A 75 -13.60 12.96 -6.44
C ASN A 75 -14.38 11.67 -6.74
N SER A 76 -15.08 11.61 -7.85
CA SER A 76 -15.78 10.40 -8.28
C SER A 76 -14.77 9.30 -8.66
N ASP A 77 -14.92 8.12 -8.05
CA ASP A 77 -14.12 6.93 -8.37
C ASP A 77 -14.58 6.20 -9.65
N ALA A 78 -15.64 6.68 -10.30
CA ALA A 78 -16.19 6.07 -11.51
C ALA A 78 -15.14 5.98 -12.62
N GLN A 79 -15.04 4.81 -13.25
CA GLN A 79 -14.19 4.60 -14.41
C GLN A 79 -14.92 5.11 -15.64
N VAL A 80 -14.32 6.10 -16.33
CA VAL A 80 -14.97 6.77 -17.47
C VAL A 80 -14.40 6.20 -18.77
N ILE A 81 -15.27 5.66 -19.61
CA ILE A 81 -14.97 5.23 -20.98
C ILE A 81 -15.56 6.28 -21.92
N LEU A 82 -14.71 6.99 -22.64
CA LEU A 82 -15.19 7.92 -23.65
C LEU A 82 -15.49 7.19 -24.96
N ILE A 83 -16.61 7.56 -25.56
CA ILE A 83 -17.08 7.01 -26.85
C ILE A 83 -17.25 8.18 -27.80
N SER A 84 -16.66 8.14 -29.01
CA SER A 84 -16.73 9.26 -29.95
C SER A 84 -16.54 8.80 -31.39
N GLU A 85 -17.06 9.57 -32.33
CA GLU A 85 -16.75 9.44 -33.76
C GLU A 85 -15.43 10.12 -34.14
N GLN A 86 -14.91 11.00 -33.29
CA GLN A 86 -13.65 11.71 -33.58
C GLN A 86 -12.44 10.82 -33.32
N GLU A 87 -11.47 10.86 -34.23
CA GLU A 87 -10.20 10.11 -34.15
C GLU A 87 -8.99 11.02 -33.89
N ASP A 88 -9.22 12.24 -33.35
CA ASP A 88 -8.09 13.14 -33.06
C ASP A 88 -7.24 12.64 -31.89
N ILE A 89 -6.02 12.23 -32.20
CA ILE A 89 -5.08 11.62 -31.26
C ILE A 89 -4.74 12.57 -30.10
N ASP A 90 -4.61 13.87 -30.36
CA ASP A 90 -4.25 14.85 -29.32
C ASP A 90 -5.37 15.00 -28.29
N THR A 91 -6.59 14.97 -28.75
CA THR A 91 -7.80 14.96 -27.89
C THR A 91 -7.84 13.68 -27.05
N VAL A 92 -7.63 12.51 -27.62
CA VAL A 92 -7.61 11.23 -26.93
C VAL A 92 -6.52 11.22 -25.83
N VAL A 93 -5.31 11.64 -26.15
CA VAL A 93 -4.20 11.72 -25.19
C VAL A 93 -4.53 12.67 -24.03
N THR A 94 -5.18 13.79 -24.31
CA THR A 94 -5.60 14.76 -23.30
C THR A 94 -6.63 14.16 -22.34
N LEU A 95 -7.64 13.47 -22.86
CA LEU A 95 -8.68 12.81 -22.08
C LEU A 95 -8.13 11.71 -21.15
N LEU A 96 -7.21 10.89 -21.66
CA LEU A 96 -6.54 9.86 -20.86
C LEU A 96 -5.68 10.48 -19.74
N LYS A 97 -4.95 11.58 -20.03
CA LYS A 97 -4.19 12.32 -19.01
C LYS A 97 -5.08 12.93 -17.92
N MET A 98 -6.32 13.28 -18.26
CA MET A 98 -7.32 13.80 -17.32
C MET A 98 -8.04 12.71 -16.52
N GLY A 99 -7.65 11.44 -16.71
CA GLY A 99 -8.14 10.32 -15.93
C GLY A 99 -9.31 9.56 -16.56
N ALA A 100 -9.57 9.68 -17.85
CA ALA A 100 -10.39 8.70 -18.55
C ALA A 100 -9.70 7.34 -18.49
N TYR A 101 -10.48 6.28 -18.30
CA TYR A 101 -9.96 4.92 -18.28
C TYR A 101 -9.56 4.45 -19.68
N ASP A 102 -10.43 4.71 -20.66
CA ASP A 102 -10.23 4.32 -22.05
C ASP A 102 -11.00 5.25 -23.00
N TYR A 103 -10.64 5.18 -24.28
CA TYR A 103 -11.31 5.84 -25.38
C TYR A 103 -11.67 4.82 -26.44
N ILE A 104 -12.93 4.78 -26.87
CA ILE A 104 -13.45 3.86 -27.88
C ILE A 104 -14.07 4.68 -29.02
N SER A 105 -13.59 4.48 -30.25
CA SER A 105 -14.20 5.06 -31.45
C SER A 105 -15.54 4.37 -31.76
N LYS A 106 -16.51 5.12 -32.27
CA LYS A 106 -17.79 4.59 -32.79
C LYS A 106 -17.55 3.87 -34.12
N SER A 107 -17.17 2.59 -34.03
CA SER A 107 -16.81 1.71 -35.15
C SER A 107 -17.59 0.39 -35.10
N ASP A 108 -17.49 -0.43 -36.11
CA ASP A 108 -18.23 -1.71 -36.20
C ASP A 108 -17.86 -2.69 -35.07
N ASP A 109 -16.65 -2.58 -34.48
CA ASP A 109 -16.14 -3.42 -33.41
C ASP A 109 -16.44 -2.87 -31.99
N ILE A 110 -17.24 -1.81 -31.88
CA ILE A 110 -17.52 -1.14 -30.60
C ILE A 110 -18.04 -2.09 -29.53
N LYS A 111 -18.87 -3.07 -29.90
CA LYS A 111 -19.46 -4.04 -28.96
C LYS A 111 -18.38 -4.86 -28.27
N ASP A 112 -17.43 -5.38 -29.06
CA ASP A 112 -16.36 -6.23 -28.53
C ASP A 112 -15.39 -5.40 -27.68
N ARG A 113 -15.03 -4.22 -28.15
CA ARG A 113 -14.16 -3.30 -27.38
C ARG A 113 -14.77 -2.87 -26.07
N LEU A 114 -16.04 -2.43 -26.09
CA LEU A 114 -16.75 -2.02 -24.89
C LEU A 114 -16.86 -3.17 -23.88
N THR A 115 -17.26 -4.35 -24.36
CA THR A 115 -17.39 -5.54 -23.51
C THR A 115 -16.06 -5.91 -22.85
N ASN A 116 -14.95 -5.89 -23.61
CA ASN A 116 -13.62 -6.20 -23.09
C ASN A 116 -13.14 -5.13 -22.09
N THR A 117 -13.33 -3.85 -22.40
CA THR A 117 -12.94 -2.75 -21.51
C THR A 117 -13.72 -2.81 -20.19
N VAL A 118 -15.05 -3.00 -20.24
CA VAL A 118 -15.90 -3.14 -19.05
C VAL A 118 -15.48 -4.36 -18.20
N LYS A 119 -15.19 -5.49 -18.85
CA LYS A 119 -14.68 -6.69 -18.17
C LYS A 119 -13.36 -6.43 -17.44
N ASN A 120 -12.43 -5.72 -18.07
CA ASN A 120 -11.13 -5.37 -17.46
C ASN A 120 -11.33 -4.44 -16.25
N ILE A 121 -12.18 -3.43 -16.37
CA ILE A 121 -12.54 -2.53 -15.26
C ILE A 121 -13.15 -3.33 -14.10
N ARG A 122 -14.14 -4.18 -14.38
CA ARG A 122 -14.79 -5.02 -13.35
C ARG A 122 -13.79 -5.87 -12.60
N ASN A 123 -12.87 -6.53 -13.31
CA ASN A 123 -11.82 -7.34 -12.69
C ASN A 123 -10.92 -6.46 -11.79
N GLY A 124 -10.51 -5.29 -12.26
CA GLY A 124 -9.70 -4.35 -11.48
C GLY A 124 -10.41 -3.86 -10.21
N ILE A 125 -11.69 -3.52 -10.30
CA ILE A 125 -12.50 -3.09 -9.15
C ILE A 125 -12.70 -4.27 -8.18
N GLY A 126 -12.97 -5.47 -8.69
CA GLY A 126 -13.11 -6.70 -7.88
C GLY A 126 -11.85 -6.95 -7.06
N LEU A 127 -10.68 -6.96 -7.70
CA LEU A 127 -9.40 -7.12 -7.02
C LEU A 127 -9.14 -6.03 -5.96
N LYS A 128 -9.46 -4.76 -6.25
CA LYS A 128 -9.33 -3.68 -5.26
C LYS A 128 -10.25 -3.90 -4.05
N ARG A 129 -11.48 -4.32 -4.27
CA ARG A 129 -12.44 -4.64 -3.19
C ARG A 129 -11.95 -5.82 -2.35
N GLU A 130 -11.48 -6.89 -2.97
CA GLU A 130 -10.92 -8.06 -2.30
C GLU A 130 -9.70 -7.69 -1.45
N ILE A 131 -8.74 -6.95 -2.02
CA ILE A 131 -7.58 -6.43 -1.29
C ILE A 131 -8.02 -5.60 -0.08
N SER A 132 -9.02 -4.71 -0.24
CA SER A 132 -9.51 -3.88 0.85
C SER A 132 -10.18 -4.71 1.96
N THR A 133 -10.90 -5.76 1.60
CA THR A 133 -11.53 -6.69 2.56
C THR A 133 -10.48 -7.48 3.32
N LEU A 134 -9.52 -8.08 2.62
CA LEU A 134 -8.42 -8.82 3.23
C LEU A 134 -7.59 -7.92 4.17
N ARG A 135 -7.34 -6.66 3.78
CA ARG A 135 -6.66 -5.69 4.65
C ARG A 135 -7.44 -5.39 5.92
N ARG A 136 -8.77 -5.24 5.83
CA ARG A 136 -9.63 -5.03 7.01
C ARG A 136 -9.63 -6.25 7.93
N GLU A 137 -9.68 -7.46 7.38
CA GLU A 137 -9.58 -8.70 8.16
C GLU A 137 -8.25 -8.81 8.88
N VAL A 138 -7.14 -8.51 8.19
CA VAL A 138 -5.80 -8.46 8.78
C VAL A 138 -5.73 -7.40 9.88
N GLN A 139 -6.25 -6.19 9.63
CA GLN A 139 -6.29 -5.13 10.64
C GLN A 139 -7.10 -5.54 11.88
N LYS A 140 -8.26 -6.16 11.69
CA LYS A 140 -9.08 -6.69 12.80
C LYS A 140 -8.33 -7.77 13.58
N LYS A 141 -7.70 -8.71 12.86
CA LYS A 141 -6.89 -9.78 13.47
C LYS A 141 -5.74 -9.24 14.33
N TYR A 142 -5.17 -8.07 13.98
CA TYR A 142 -4.07 -7.44 14.73
C TYR A 142 -4.49 -6.17 15.47
N SER A 143 -5.80 -6.02 15.78
CA SER A 143 -6.26 -5.04 16.76
C SER A 143 -5.61 -5.36 18.11
N PHE A 144 -4.71 -4.48 18.59
CA PHE A 144 -3.88 -4.83 19.76
C PHE A 144 -4.70 -5.07 21.04
N ARG A 145 -5.86 -4.44 21.18
CA ARG A 145 -6.77 -4.65 22.32
C ARG A 145 -7.51 -5.98 22.29
N GLU A 146 -7.67 -6.57 21.10
CA GLU A 146 -8.31 -7.88 20.92
C GLU A 146 -7.28 -9.02 20.87
N THR A 147 -6.06 -8.73 20.44
CA THR A 147 -5.01 -9.73 20.16
C THR A 147 -4.07 -9.94 21.34
N ILE A 148 -3.71 -8.87 22.05
CA ILE A 148 -2.90 -8.94 23.24
C ILE A 148 -3.89 -9.04 24.42
N LEU A 149 -4.13 -10.26 24.90
CA LEU A 149 -5.08 -10.51 25.98
C LEU A 149 -4.40 -10.30 27.34
N GLY A 150 -5.04 -9.55 28.24
CA GLY A 150 -4.60 -9.38 29.61
C GLY A 150 -5.11 -8.09 30.26
N GLU A 151 -5.35 -8.16 31.58
CA GLU A 151 -5.84 -7.02 32.39
C GLU A 151 -4.82 -6.59 33.44
N SER A 152 -3.63 -7.22 33.46
CA SER A 152 -2.60 -6.86 34.43
C SER A 152 -2.11 -5.40 34.24
N PRO A 153 -1.65 -4.73 35.29
CA PRO A 153 -1.06 -3.39 35.17
C PRO A 153 0.10 -3.33 34.19
N ALA A 154 0.88 -4.40 34.07
CA ALA A 154 1.98 -4.51 33.11
C ALA A 154 1.49 -4.47 31.66
N ILE A 155 0.43 -5.22 31.33
CA ILE A 155 -0.18 -5.21 29.98
C ILE A 155 -0.80 -3.84 29.66
N LYS A 156 -1.46 -3.20 30.63
CA LYS A 156 -2.01 -1.85 30.43
C LYS A 156 -0.90 -0.83 30.11
N ALA A 157 0.23 -0.92 30.80
CA ALA A 157 1.40 -0.09 30.48
C ALA A 157 1.95 -0.35 29.05
N VAL A 158 1.92 -1.60 28.57
CA VAL A 158 2.27 -1.95 27.19
C VAL A 158 1.29 -1.31 26.19
N TYR A 159 -0.01 -1.33 26.48
CA TYR A 159 -1.01 -0.66 25.61
C TYR A 159 -0.74 0.84 25.50
N ASP A 160 -0.47 1.52 26.62
CA ASP A 160 -0.16 2.95 26.62
C ASP A 160 1.10 3.27 25.79
N LEU A 161 2.11 2.40 25.84
CA LEU A 161 3.31 2.54 25.03
C LEU A 161 3.05 2.29 23.53
N ILE A 162 2.20 1.32 23.21
CA ILE A 162 1.76 1.09 21.82
C ILE A 162 1.02 2.33 21.30
N ASP A 163 0.03 2.85 22.04
CA ASP A 163 -0.74 4.04 21.65
C ASP A 163 0.18 5.25 21.40
N LYS A 164 1.16 5.48 22.25
CA LYS A 164 2.19 6.52 22.04
C LYS A 164 3.02 6.26 20.78
N ALA A 165 3.38 5.00 20.51
CA ALA A 165 4.12 4.62 19.32
C ALA A 165 3.31 4.80 18.04
N LEU A 166 1.97 4.61 18.08
CA LEU A 166 1.08 4.75 16.91
C LEU A 166 1.03 6.20 16.39
N SER A 167 1.11 7.17 17.27
CA SER A 167 1.04 8.60 16.93
C SER A 167 2.31 9.15 16.28
N THR A 168 3.40 8.39 16.27
CA THR A 168 4.73 8.84 15.84
C THR A 168 5.40 7.87 14.85
N ASN A 169 6.39 8.35 14.11
CA ASN A 169 7.24 7.52 13.24
C ASN A 169 8.60 7.17 13.88
N ILE A 170 8.68 7.20 15.21
CA ILE A 170 9.92 6.84 15.91
C ILE A 170 10.24 5.35 15.75
N THR A 171 11.52 5.02 15.86
CA THR A 171 11.97 3.64 16.00
C THR A 171 11.49 3.07 17.33
N VAL A 172 10.93 1.86 17.31
CA VAL A 172 10.42 1.18 18.50
C VAL A 172 11.31 0.00 18.83
N ILE A 173 11.64 -0.16 20.12
CA ILE A 173 12.36 -1.31 20.63
C ILE A 173 11.39 -2.14 21.48
N ILE A 174 11.26 -3.42 21.17
CA ILE A 174 10.48 -4.39 21.91
C ILE A 174 11.46 -5.33 22.62
N SER A 175 11.48 -5.30 23.94
CA SER A 175 12.35 -6.17 24.76
C SER A 175 11.49 -7.20 25.48
N GLY A 176 11.93 -8.46 25.50
CA GLY A 176 11.25 -9.54 26.21
C GLY A 176 11.85 -10.90 25.89
N GLU A 177 11.58 -11.89 26.71
CA GLU A 177 12.05 -13.27 26.50
C GLU A 177 11.52 -13.86 25.20
N THR A 178 12.13 -14.94 24.72
CA THR A 178 11.66 -15.68 23.55
C THR A 178 10.25 -16.23 23.83
N GLY A 179 9.35 -16.10 22.87
CA GLY A 179 7.95 -16.57 23.00
C GLY A 179 6.99 -15.56 23.67
N THR A 180 7.44 -14.38 24.14
CA THR A 180 6.56 -13.39 24.79
C THR A 180 5.66 -12.59 23.85
N GLY A 181 5.63 -12.91 22.55
CA GLY A 181 4.75 -12.25 21.59
C GLY A 181 5.31 -10.94 21.00
N LYS A 182 6.63 -10.74 21.00
CA LYS A 182 7.28 -9.53 20.44
C LYS A 182 6.82 -9.21 19.01
N GLU A 183 6.67 -10.24 18.17
CA GLU A 183 6.17 -10.09 16.80
C GLU A 183 4.71 -9.62 16.75
N LEU A 184 3.85 -10.10 17.67
CA LEU A 184 2.47 -9.63 17.79
C LEU A 184 2.40 -8.15 18.11
N VAL A 185 3.26 -7.67 19.01
CA VAL A 185 3.35 -6.23 19.33
C VAL A 185 3.82 -5.43 18.12
N ALA A 186 4.81 -5.91 17.36
CA ALA A 186 5.28 -5.25 16.14
C ALA A 186 4.17 -5.16 15.07
N LYS A 187 3.44 -6.25 14.85
CA LYS A 187 2.27 -6.29 13.95
C LYS A 187 1.18 -5.34 14.45
N ALA A 188 0.87 -5.34 15.73
CA ALA A 188 -0.10 -4.43 16.32
C ALA A 188 0.28 -2.96 16.08
N ILE A 189 1.54 -2.60 16.24
CA ILE A 189 2.05 -1.25 15.94
C ILE A 189 1.88 -0.91 14.45
N HIS A 190 2.21 -1.82 13.55
CA HIS A 190 2.09 -1.57 12.11
C HIS A 190 0.64 -1.42 11.68
N TYR A 191 -0.20 -2.44 11.94
CA TYR A 191 -1.58 -2.50 11.43
C TYR A 191 -2.55 -1.50 12.08
N ASN A 192 -2.16 -0.86 13.17
CA ASN A 192 -2.92 0.25 13.77
C ASN A 192 -2.30 1.63 13.50
N SER A 193 -1.22 1.72 12.72
CA SER A 193 -0.55 2.98 12.36
C SER A 193 -1.08 3.58 11.05
N LYS A 194 -0.58 4.77 10.70
CA LYS A 194 -0.81 5.40 9.39
C LYS A 194 -0.23 4.60 8.22
N ARG A 195 0.63 3.60 8.49
CA ARG A 195 1.28 2.73 7.49
C ARG A 195 0.61 1.37 7.36
N LYS A 196 -0.57 1.17 7.92
CA LYS A 196 -1.31 -0.10 7.97
C LYS A 196 -1.56 -0.76 6.61
N ASP A 197 -1.66 0.05 5.54
CA ASP A 197 -1.92 -0.40 4.17
C ASP A 197 -0.62 -0.56 3.34
N LYS A 198 0.53 -0.33 3.98
CA LYS A 198 1.86 -0.40 3.39
C LYS A 198 2.54 -1.74 3.74
N PRO A 199 3.68 -2.10 3.11
CA PRO A 199 4.36 -3.34 3.41
C PRO A 199 4.76 -3.47 4.90
N PHE A 200 4.60 -4.68 5.45
CA PHE A 200 5.19 -5.09 6.73
C PHE A 200 6.20 -6.21 6.45
N VAL A 201 7.47 -5.87 6.47
CA VAL A 201 8.56 -6.79 6.15
C VAL A 201 9.22 -7.25 7.44
N THR A 202 9.34 -8.56 7.62
CA THR A 202 9.95 -9.18 8.82
C THR A 202 11.27 -9.82 8.47
N VAL A 203 12.26 -9.62 9.32
CA VAL A 203 13.57 -10.27 9.22
C VAL A 203 13.97 -10.78 10.60
N ASN A 204 14.15 -12.09 10.73
CA ASN A 204 14.77 -12.66 11.90
C ASN A 204 16.28 -12.75 11.66
N VAL A 205 17.03 -11.89 12.37
CA VAL A 205 18.48 -11.76 12.22
C VAL A 205 19.22 -13.05 12.57
N ALA A 206 18.76 -13.74 13.61
CA ALA A 206 19.39 -14.99 14.06
C ALA A 206 19.17 -16.18 13.09
N ALA A 207 18.16 -16.11 12.24
CA ALA A 207 17.84 -17.18 11.29
C ALA A 207 18.63 -17.09 9.97
N ILE A 208 19.34 -15.99 9.71
CA ILE A 208 20.06 -15.75 8.46
C ILE A 208 21.56 -15.91 8.73
N PRO A 209 22.31 -16.70 7.91
CA PRO A 209 23.77 -16.77 8.01
C PRO A 209 24.40 -15.38 7.95
N SER A 210 25.45 -15.16 8.77
CA SER A 210 26.13 -13.87 8.91
C SER A 210 26.62 -13.29 7.58
N GLU A 211 27.07 -14.15 6.67
CA GLU A 211 27.58 -13.77 5.35
C GLU A 211 26.49 -13.27 4.41
N LEU A 212 25.24 -13.66 4.64
CA LEU A 212 24.10 -13.34 3.77
C LEU A 212 23.26 -12.18 4.29
N ILE A 213 23.32 -11.90 5.59
CA ILE A 213 22.41 -10.92 6.21
C ILE A 213 22.55 -9.52 5.64
N GLU A 214 23.79 -9.12 5.28
CA GLU A 214 24.03 -7.82 4.67
C GLU A 214 23.33 -7.73 3.29
N SER A 215 23.47 -8.76 2.48
CA SER A 215 22.83 -8.86 1.16
C SER A 215 21.30 -8.93 1.26
N GLU A 216 20.75 -9.63 2.24
CA GLU A 216 19.30 -9.66 2.49
C GLU A 216 18.78 -8.30 2.91
N LEU A 217 19.45 -7.59 3.82
CA LEU A 217 18.96 -6.29 4.31
C LEU A 217 19.08 -5.18 3.28
N PHE A 218 20.25 -5.03 2.65
CA PHE A 218 20.56 -3.88 1.80
C PHE A 218 20.47 -4.17 0.30
N GLY A 219 20.38 -5.46 -0.10
CA GLY A 219 20.41 -5.86 -1.50
C GLY A 219 21.80 -5.80 -2.13
N HIS A 220 21.93 -6.27 -3.34
CA HIS A 220 23.19 -6.27 -4.08
C HIS A 220 22.98 -6.00 -5.58
N GLU A 221 24.00 -5.47 -6.21
CA GLU A 221 24.09 -5.36 -7.66
C GLU A 221 24.66 -6.66 -8.25
N LYS A 222 24.41 -6.88 -9.54
CA LYS A 222 24.98 -8.01 -10.27
C LYS A 222 26.52 -7.97 -10.20
N GLY A 223 27.14 -9.09 -9.84
CA GLY A 223 28.61 -9.21 -9.73
C GLY A 223 29.20 -8.67 -8.44
N ALA A 224 28.41 -8.30 -7.44
CA ALA A 224 28.89 -7.74 -6.17
C ALA A 224 29.73 -8.73 -5.34
N PHE A 225 29.49 -10.03 -5.50
CA PHE A 225 30.26 -11.13 -4.89
C PHE A 225 30.11 -12.42 -5.72
N THR A 226 30.90 -13.46 -5.40
CA THR A 226 30.79 -14.76 -6.06
C THR A 226 29.41 -15.36 -5.83
N GLY A 227 28.64 -15.54 -6.91
CA GLY A 227 27.25 -16.01 -6.85
C GLY A 227 26.18 -14.92 -7.04
N ALA A 228 26.52 -13.64 -7.09
CA ALA A 228 25.62 -12.55 -7.41
C ALA A 228 25.28 -12.46 -8.90
N ALA A 229 24.59 -13.47 -9.45
CA ALA A 229 24.27 -13.57 -10.89
C ALA A 229 23.31 -12.46 -11.37
N TYR A 230 22.43 -11.96 -10.48
CA TYR A 230 21.44 -10.95 -10.75
C TYR A 230 21.44 -9.87 -9.68
N ARG A 231 20.90 -8.70 -10.01
CA ARG A 231 20.58 -7.67 -9.02
C ARG A 231 19.42 -8.14 -8.14
N ARG A 232 19.52 -7.93 -6.82
CA ARG A 232 18.45 -8.21 -5.85
C ARG A 232 18.20 -6.99 -4.96
N ILE A 233 16.94 -6.61 -4.81
CA ILE A 233 16.52 -5.58 -3.84
C ILE A 233 16.59 -6.12 -2.43
N GLY A 234 16.97 -5.26 -1.47
CA GLY A 234 17.03 -5.62 -0.06
C GLY A 234 15.72 -5.38 0.69
N ARG A 235 15.65 -5.90 1.92
CA ARG A 235 14.48 -5.76 2.79
C ARG A 235 14.12 -4.31 3.12
N PHE A 236 15.11 -3.40 3.14
CA PHE A 236 14.85 -1.97 3.30
C PHE A 236 14.07 -1.38 2.12
N GLU A 237 14.41 -1.77 0.90
CA GLU A 237 13.68 -1.33 -0.30
C GLU A 237 12.30 -1.96 -0.36
N GLU A 238 12.18 -3.25 0.01
CA GLU A 238 10.90 -3.96 0.08
C GLU A 238 9.94 -3.31 1.10
N ALA A 239 10.50 -2.77 2.20
CA ALA A 239 9.73 -2.12 3.26
C ALA A 239 9.46 -0.63 2.99
N ASP A 240 9.80 -0.10 1.82
CA ASP A 240 9.68 1.33 1.54
C ASP A 240 8.23 1.84 1.69
N GLY A 241 8.06 2.97 2.34
CA GLY A 241 6.75 3.51 2.75
C GLY A 241 6.05 2.75 3.88
N GLY A 242 6.56 1.57 4.26
CA GLY A 242 5.99 0.64 5.22
C GLY A 242 6.74 0.53 6.56
N THR A 243 6.85 -0.70 7.07
CA THR A 243 7.54 -1.00 8.33
C THR A 243 8.48 -2.20 8.15
N LEU A 244 9.72 -2.05 8.57
CA LEU A 244 10.68 -3.14 8.69
C LEU A 244 10.76 -3.58 10.15
N PHE A 245 10.46 -4.84 10.42
CA PHE A 245 10.61 -5.48 11.73
C PHE A 245 11.85 -6.38 11.74
N LEU A 246 12.79 -6.05 12.62
CA LEU A 246 14.02 -6.81 12.82
C LEU A 246 13.94 -7.54 14.15
N ASP A 247 13.77 -8.86 14.10
CA ASP A 247 13.77 -9.69 15.30
C ASP A 247 15.17 -10.16 15.64
N GLU A 248 15.43 -10.36 16.93
CA GLU A 248 16.71 -10.76 17.52
C GLU A 248 17.90 -9.88 17.07
N ILE A 249 17.69 -8.53 17.10
CA ILE A 249 18.69 -7.55 16.68
C ILE A 249 19.99 -7.65 17.49
N GLY A 250 19.94 -8.20 18.70
CA GLY A 250 21.09 -8.41 19.56
C GLY A 250 22.11 -9.43 19.02
N GLU A 251 21.74 -10.24 18.01
CA GLU A 251 22.63 -11.19 17.33
C GLU A 251 23.37 -10.56 16.14
N MET A 252 23.05 -9.33 15.76
CA MET A 252 23.67 -8.63 14.64
C MET A 252 25.11 -8.24 14.94
N GLU A 253 26.01 -8.47 14.00
CA GLU A 253 27.40 -8.05 14.07
C GLU A 253 27.58 -6.53 14.13
N LEU A 254 28.63 -6.04 14.77
CA LEU A 254 28.86 -4.61 15.02
C LEU A 254 28.98 -3.77 13.73
N ASN A 255 29.61 -4.32 12.69
CA ASN A 255 29.75 -3.69 11.38
C ASN A 255 28.38 -3.44 10.72
N LEU A 256 27.44 -4.40 10.81
CA LEU A 256 26.09 -4.29 10.31
C LEU A 256 25.24 -3.34 11.16
N GLN A 257 25.45 -3.33 12.47
CA GLN A 257 24.80 -2.36 13.36
C GLN A 257 25.18 -0.91 12.98
N ALA A 258 26.44 -0.67 12.59
CA ALA A 258 26.88 0.65 12.14
C ALA A 258 26.22 1.06 10.82
N LYS A 259 26.07 0.13 9.86
CA LYS A 259 25.34 0.38 8.61
C LYS A 259 23.86 0.66 8.87
N LEU A 260 23.22 -0.11 9.73
CA LEU A 260 21.84 0.10 10.11
C LEU A 260 21.63 1.47 10.77
N LEU A 261 22.55 1.89 11.63
CA LEU A 261 22.54 3.20 12.24
C LEU A 261 22.57 4.32 11.20
N ARG A 262 23.42 4.16 10.19
CA ARG A 262 23.51 5.11 9.09
C ARG A 262 22.18 5.23 8.33
N VAL A 263 21.50 4.10 8.06
CA VAL A 263 20.17 4.11 7.43
C VAL A 263 19.14 4.83 8.31
N LEU A 264 19.18 4.65 9.63
CA LEU A 264 18.27 5.36 10.55
C LEU A 264 18.47 6.87 10.51
N GLN A 265 19.71 7.34 10.34
CA GLN A 265 20.06 8.77 10.34
C GLN A 265 19.85 9.41 8.97
N GLU A 266 20.33 8.79 7.91
CA GLU A 266 20.39 9.34 6.57
C GLU A 266 19.13 9.03 5.73
N LYS A 267 18.35 8.02 6.14
CA LYS A 267 17.19 7.52 5.37
C LYS A 267 17.57 7.06 3.96
N GLU A 268 18.77 6.54 3.83
CA GLU A 268 19.33 6.04 2.57
C GLU A 268 20.06 4.73 2.82
N ILE A 269 20.00 3.83 1.84
CA ILE A 269 20.77 2.59 1.80
C ILE A 269 21.73 2.60 0.62
N VAL A 270 22.78 1.79 0.71
CA VAL A 270 23.69 1.52 -0.42
C VAL A 270 23.74 0.02 -0.61
N ARG A 271 23.43 -0.45 -1.83
CA ARG A 271 23.50 -1.89 -2.16
C ARG A 271 24.95 -2.36 -2.20
N ILE A 272 25.17 -3.62 -1.89
CA ILE A 272 26.50 -4.24 -2.02
C ILE A 272 26.93 -4.16 -3.50
N GLY A 273 28.17 -3.73 -3.74
CA GLY A 273 28.70 -3.52 -5.09
C GLY A 273 28.26 -2.23 -5.78
N SER A 274 27.59 -1.31 -5.07
CA SER A 274 27.20 0.00 -5.56
C SER A 274 27.71 1.12 -4.65
N ASN A 275 27.90 2.30 -5.22
CA ASN A 275 28.15 3.55 -4.47
C ASN A 275 26.95 4.51 -4.55
N LYS A 276 25.86 4.11 -5.18
CA LYS A 276 24.67 4.96 -5.36
C LYS A 276 23.74 4.79 -4.16
N PRO A 277 23.43 5.88 -3.42
CA PRO A 277 22.44 5.84 -2.36
C PRO A 277 21.03 5.66 -2.93
N VAL A 278 20.20 4.91 -2.25
CA VAL A 278 18.78 4.70 -2.52
C VAL A 278 18.01 5.19 -1.31
N LYS A 279 17.13 6.17 -1.50
CA LYS A 279 16.28 6.68 -0.43
C LYS A 279 15.28 5.62 0.02
N THR A 280 15.02 5.56 1.32
CA THR A 280 14.03 4.67 1.91
C THR A 280 13.28 5.39 3.03
N ASP A 281 11.97 5.31 3.02
CA ASP A 281 11.09 5.81 4.07
C ASP A 281 10.40 4.66 4.80
N CYS A 282 11.17 3.77 5.42
CA CYS A 282 10.59 2.73 6.25
C CYS A 282 10.62 3.10 7.75
N ARG A 283 9.55 2.73 8.46
CA ARG A 283 9.53 2.73 9.93
C ARG A 283 10.26 1.50 10.42
N ILE A 284 11.13 1.65 11.43
CA ILE A 284 11.87 0.52 11.98
C ILE A 284 11.32 0.15 13.35
N VAL A 285 11.02 -1.14 13.51
CA VAL A 285 10.66 -1.78 14.77
C VAL A 285 11.68 -2.89 15.00
N VAL A 286 12.32 -2.91 16.14
CA VAL A 286 13.31 -3.94 16.49
C VAL A 286 12.89 -4.73 17.71
N ALA A 287 13.22 -6.02 17.75
CA ALA A 287 12.97 -6.85 18.91
C ALA A 287 14.27 -7.55 19.37
N THR A 288 14.36 -7.81 20.67
CA THR A 288 15.48 -8.53 21.27
C THR A 288 15.08 -9.20 22.59
N ASN A 289 15.69 -10.34 22.87
CA ASN A 289 15.64 -11.00 24.18
C ASN A 289 16.79 -10.56 25.12
N LYS A 290 17.80 -9.84 24.58
CA LYS A 290 18.95 -9.38 25.37
C LYS A 290 18.64 -8.08 26.12
N ASN A 291 19.21 -7.94 27.31
CA ASN A 291 19.15 -6.69 28.07
C ASN A 291 20.10 -5.67 27.43
N LEU A 292 19.55 -4.79 26.60
CA LEU A 292 20.31 -3.79 25.85
C LEU A 292 21.15 -2.86 26.76
N LYS A 293 20.71 -2.59 28.00
CA LYS A 293 21.47 -1.75 28.95
C LYS A 293 22.73 -2.44 29.42
N GLU A 294 22.72 -3.76 29.59
CA GLU A 294 23.87 -4.54 29.98
C GLU A 294 24.81 -4.79 28.78
N GLU A 295 24.28 -5.05 27.60
CA GLU A 295 25.08 -5.20 26.38
C GLU A 295 25.86 -3.93 26.02
N VAL A 296 25.24 -2.74 26.19
CA VAL A 296 25.94 -1.46 26.02
C VAL A 296 27.09 -1.27 27.00
N LYS A 297 26.96 -1.77 28.25
CA LYS A 297 28.03 -1.69 29.24
C LYS A 297 29.17 -2.69 28.96
N ARG A 298 28.88 -3.83 28.35
CA ARG A 298 29.87 -4.92 28.07
C ARG A 298 30.69 -4.69 26.80
N LYS A 299 30.12 -4.08 25.77
CA LYS A 299 30.81 -3.84 24.49
C LYS A 299 31.29 -2.40 24.45
N LEU A 300 32.56 -2.18 24.66
CA LEU A 300 33.41 -0.97 24.53
C LEU A 300 32.73 0.37 24.12
N PRO A 301 33.17 1.51 24.67
CA PRO A 301 32.59 2.83 24.40
C PRO A 301 32.84 3.25 22.95
N GLY A 302 31.86 3.14 22.10
CA GLY A 302 31.92 3.65 20.73
C GLY A 302 30.83 3.09 19.79
N ARG A 303 29.76 3.82 19.62
CA ARG A 303 28.84 3.75 18.47
C ARG A 303 28.23 2.39 18.11
N SER A 304 27.67 1.65 19.06
CA SER A 304 26.75 0.55 18.69
C SER A 304 25.35 1.10 18.42
N LEU A 305 24.63 0.45 17.49
CA LEU A 305 23.21 0.75 17.22
C LEU A 305 22.39 0.78 18.52
N LEU A 306 22.71 -0.13 19.45
CA LEU A 306 22.07 -0.26 20.75
C LEU A 306 22.30 0.97 21.65
N GLN A 307 23.45 1.66 21.51
CA GLN A 307 23.69 2.93 22.18
C GLN A 307 22.87 4.06 21.56
N VAL A 308 22.79 4.15 20.24
CA VAL A 308 22.12 5.26 19.55
C VAL A 308 20.61 5.11 19.64
N VAL A 309 20.06 3.91 19.52
CA VAL A 309 18.63 3.64 19.67
C VAL A 309 18.20 3.76 21.15
N GLY A 310 19.11 3.44 22.11
CA GLY A 310 18.87 3.61 23.54
C GLY A 310 19.14 5.03 24.08
N PHE A 311 19.97 5.84 23.44
CA PHE A 311 20.33 7.21 23.85
C PHE A 311 19.59 8.34 23.14
N THR A 312 19.00 8.07 21.97
CA THR A 312 18.13 9.08 21.38
C THR A 312 16.79 9.05 22.10
N HIS A 313 16.37 10.16 22.72
CA HIS A 313 15.05 10.42 23.28
C HIS A 313 13.86 10.19 22.32
N ARG A 314 14.08 9.43 21.23
CA ARG A 314 13.15 9.15 20.17
C ARG A 314 12.76 7.67 20.00
N ALA A 315 13.23 6.78 20.87
CA ALA A 315 12.82 5.38 20.88
C ALA A 315 11.90 5.09 22.07
N ALA A 316 10.72 4.52 21.80
CA ALA A 316 9.88 3.96 22.85
C ALA A 316 10.34 2.52 23.11
N SER A 317 10.64 2.19 24.38
CA SER A 317 10.96 0.82 24.80
C SER A 317 9.72 0.17 25.41
N ILE A 318 9.33 -0.97 24.86
CA ILE A 318 8.22 -1.79 25.35
C ILE A 318 8.85 -3.04 25.97
N THR A 319 8.76 -3.16 27.30
CA THR A 319 9.29 -4.31 28.04
C THR A 319 8.13 -5.16 28.53
N GLY A 320 8.07 -6.42 28.08
CA GLY A 320 7.17 -7.44 28.61
C GLY A 320 7.95 -8.39 29.51
N THR A 321 7.61 -8.45 30.81
CA THR A 321 8.05 -9.51 31.70
C THR A 321 6.92 -10.52 31.79
N SER A 322 7.22 -11.77 31.47
CA SER A 322 6.33 -12.88 31.78
C SER A 322 6.29 -13.08 33.31
N LYS A 323 5.18 -12.78 33.92
CA LYS A 323 4.72 -13.37 35.17
C LYS A 323 3.24 -13.70 35.03
#